data_22269420f6a3838c5cea48b18b49f50e
#
_entry.id   22269420f6a3838c5cea48b18b49f50e
#
_cell.length_a   1.000
_cell.length_b   1.000
_cell.length_c   1.000
_cell.angle_alpha   90.00
_cell.angle_beta   90.00
_cell.angle_gamma   90.00
#
_symmetry.space_group_name_H-M   'P 1'
#
loop_
_entity.id
_entity.type
_entity.pdbx_description
1 polymer ?
#
loop_
_entity_poly.entity_id
_entity_poly.type
_entity_poly.pdbx_seq_one_letter_code
_entity_poly.pdbx_strand_id
1 'polypeptide(L)'
;MSDAVMVRTDRRGPTFHRYVHGEAIAGSRTKEYRVWSHIKGRCRNPRDAAFHLYGGRGITMCEEWASSFEAFVSAVGRAPSPTHSLDRIDNNGNYEPGNLRWATPAQQSRNTRRTIMLNGVPLVDYCEAEGLSYGAVSARIRRGDPIAIATSKLSGGAYRKLLKEGSSHD
;
A
#
# COMPACT_ATOMS: atom_id res chain seq x y z
N MET A 1 8.75 -35.86 -7.81
CA MET A 1 7.76 -36.84 -7.37
C MET A 1 6.94 -36.20 -6.28
N SER A 2 5.67 -35.97 -6.56
CA SER A 2 4.79 -35.21 -5.65
C SER A 2 4.13 -36.19 -4.71
N ASP A 3 4.49 -36.14 -3.44
CA ASP A 3 3.83 -36.92 -2.39
C ASP A 3 2.43 -36.35 -2.13
N ALA A 4 1.43 -37.09 -2.62
CA ALA A 4 0.03 -36.85 -2.31
C ALA A 4 -0.30 -37.47 -0.95
N VAL A 5 -0.50 -36.66 0.06
CA VAL A 5 -0.95 -37.13 1.38
C VAL A 5 -2.46 -37.41 1.32
N MET A 6 -2.83 -38.68 1.54
CA MET A 6 -4.20 -39.15 1.58
C MET A 6 -4.83 -38.76 2.93
N VAL A 7 -5.88 -37.94 2.92
CA VAL A 7 -6.66 -37.59 4.11
C VAL A 7 -8.02 -38.27 4.08
N ARG A 8 -8.48 -38.72 5.25
CA ARG A 8 -9.66 -39.55 5.50
C ARG A 8 -10.90 -39.16 4.70
N THR A 9 -11.56 -40.17 4.15
CA THR A 9 -12.84 -40.06 3.47
C THR A 9 -13.99 -39.85 4.46
N ASP A 10 -14.77 -38.79 4.26
CA ASP A 10 -16.12 -38.72 4.79
C ASP A 10 -17.10 -39.36 3.75
N ARG A 11 -18.39 -39.49 4.12
CA ARG A 11 -19.42 -40.12 3.28
C ARG A 11 -19.66 -39.47 1.91
N ARG A 12 -18.86 -38.48 1.49
CA ARG A 12 -18.97 -37.72 0.22
C ARG A 12 -17.88 -38.04 -0.80
N GLY A 13 -17.08 -39.08 -0.56
CA GLY A 13 -15.97 -39.48 -1.44
C GLY A 13 -14.69 -38.69 -1.26
N PRO A 14 -13.59 -39.07 -1.93
CA PRO A 14 -12.30 -38.43 -1.75
C PRO A 14 -12.32 -37.02 -2.32
N THR A 15 -12.30 -36.02 -1.44
CA THR A 15 -12.02 -34.62 -1.84
C THR A 15 -10.51 -34.45 -2.00
N PHE A 16 -10.05 -34.37 -3.24
CA PHE A 16 -8.68 -34.01 -3.54
C PHE A 16 -8.48 -32.52 -3.23
N HIS A 17 -8.02 -32.21 -2.02
CA HIS A 17 -7.50 -30.88 -1.74
C HIS A 17 -6.13 -30.75 -2.40
N ARG A 18 -6.06 -30.09 -3.53
CA ARG A 18 -4.81 -29.74 -4.16
C ARG A 18 -4.11 -28.69 -3.29
N TYR A 19 -3.23 -29.14 -2.41
CA TYR A 19 -2.36 -28.24 -1.64
C TYR A 19 -1.37 -27.61 -2.61
N VAL A 20 -1.60 -26.37 -2.97
CA VAL A 20 -0.70 -25.65 -3.88
C VAL A 20 0.48 -25.03 -3.13
N HIS A 21 0.39 -24.81 -1.80
CA HIS A 21 1.45 -24.10 -1.05
C HIS A 21 1.37 -24.23 0.49
N GLY A 22 0.76 -25.21 1.10
CA GLY A 22 0.78 -25.41 2.57
C GLY A 22 0.22 -24.26 3.47
N GLU A 23 -0.02 -23.09 2.93
CA GLU A 23 -0.40 -21.87 3.66
C GLU A 23 -1.91 -21.74 3.89
N ALA A 24 -2.70 -22.66 3.32
CA ALA A 24 -4.16 -22.70 3.40
C ALA A 24 -4.68 -24.04 3.88
N ILE A 25 -4.04 -24.64 4.88
CA ILE A 25 -4.54 -25.86 5.53
C ILE A 25 -5.85 -25.55 6.25
N ALA A 26 -6.84 -26.43 6.15
CA ALA A 26 -8.15 -26.28 6.78
C ALA A 26 -8.00 -25.89 8.27
N GLY A 27 -8.44 -24.70 8.62
CA GLY A 27 -8.37 -24.13 9.97
C GLY A 27 -7.18 -23.24 10.28
N SER A 28 -6.13 -23.18 9.44
CA SER A 28 -4.93 -22.35 9.71
C SER A 28 -4.46 -21.68 8.43
N ARG A 29 -5.01 -20.50 8.12
CA ARG A 29 -4.48 -19.64 7.05
C ARG A 29 -3.48 -18.67 7.63
N THR A 30 -2.27 -18.59 7.05
CA THR A 30 -1.30 -17.57 7.44
C THR A 30 -1.83 -16.15 7.22
N LYS A 31 -1.20 -15.17 7.86
CA LYS A 31 -1.55 -13.77 7.71
C LYS A 31 -1.41 -13.32 6.25
N GLU A 32 -0.31 -13.68 5.61
CA GLU A 32 0.00 -13.34 4.23
C GLU A 32 -1.03 -13.94 3.26
N TYR A 33 -1.44 -15.19 3.47
CA TYR A 33 -2.46 -15.81 2.65
C TYR A 33 -3.82 -15.13 2.79
N ARG A 34 -4.21 -14.75 4.00
CA ARG A 34 -5.44 -13.98 4.23
C ARG A 34 -5.38 -12.63 3.53
N VAL A 35 -4.26 -11.92 3.66
CA VAL A 35 -4.05 -10.61 3.00
C VAL A 35 -4.15 -10.76 1.48
N TRP A 36 -3.44 -11.72 0.89
CA TRP A 36 -3.50 -12.00 -0.54
C TRP A 36 -4.92 -12.31 -1.04
N SER A 37 -5.63 -13.18 -0.34
CA SER A 37 -7.00 -13.55 -0.68
C SER A 37 -7.95 -12.33 -0.62
N HIS A 38 -7.81 -11.47 0.42
CA HIS A 38 -8.61 -10.25 0.55
C HIS A 38 -8.30 -9.23 -0.55
N ILE A 39 -7.03 -9.08 -0.94
CA ILE A 39 -6.66 -8.18 -2.05
C ILE A 39 -7.32 -8.66 -3.35
N LYS A 40 -7.26 -9.96 -3.65
CA LYS A 40 -7.93 -10.53 -4.81
C LYS A 40 -9.44 -10.27 -4.78
N GLY A 41 -10.08 -10.49 -3.64
CA GLY A 41 -11.51 -10.25 -3.45
C GLY A 41 -11.87 -8.81 -3.76
N ARG A 42 -11.27 -7.85 -3.07
CA ARG A 42 -11.61 -6.43 -3.21
C ARG A 42 -11.23 -5.81 -4.57
N CYS A 43 -10.29 -6.41 -5.31
CA CYS A 43 -9.94 -5.94 -6.65
C CYS A 43 -10.80 -6.55 -7.75
N ARG A 44 -11.28 -7.79 -7.59
CA ARG A 44 -11.91 -8.54 -8.68
C ARG A 44 -13.38 -8.91 -8.44
N ASN A 45 -13.85 -8.92 -7.19
CA ASN A 45 -15.21 -9.37 -6.88
C ASN A 45 -16.16 -8.18 -6.62
N PRO A 46 -17.09 -7.87 -7.53
CA PRO A 46 -18.06 -6.78 -7.35
C PRO A 46 -18.97 -6.95 -6.12
N ARG A 47 -19.07 -8.18 -5.56
CA ARG A 47 -19.85 -8.46 -4.34
C ARG A 47 -19.04 -8.24 -3.06
N ASP A 48 -17.73 -7.98 -3.14
CA ASP A 48 -16.91 -7.64 -1.98
C ASP A 48 -17.31 -6.25 -1.47
N ALA A 49 -17.56 -6.13 -0.18
CA ALA A 49 -17.99 -4.88 0.44
C ALA A 49 -17.02 -3.70 0.21
N ALA A 50 -15.73 -4.01 0.05
CA ALA A 50 -14.70 -3.01 -0.24
C ALA A 50 -14.47 -2.77 -1.73
N PHE A 51 -15.11 -3.52 -2.64
CA PHE A 51 -14.87 -3.42 -4.09
C PHE A 51 -14.95 -1.96 -4.60
N HIS A 52 -15.95 -1.19 -4.14
CA HIS A 52 -16.13 0.21 -4.54
C HIS A 52 -14.95 1.12 -4.19
N LEU A 53 -14.11 0.72 -3.22
CA LEU A 53 -12.90 1.45 -2.81
C LEU A 53 -11.64 1.00 -3.57
N TYR A 54 -11.69 -0.13 -4.27
CA TYR A 54 -10.56 -0.76 -4.97
C TYR A 54 -10.89 -1.09 -6.43
N GLY A 55 -11.39 -2.27 -6.74
CA GLY A 55 -11.71 -2.68 -8.11
C GLY A 55 -12.67 -1.75 -8.81
N GLY A 56 -13.68 -1.24 -8.12
CA GLY A 56 -14.61 -0.22 -8.63
C GLY A 56 -13.96 1.13 -8.97
N ARG A 57 -12.73 1.38 -8.51
CA ARG A 57 -11.90 2.53 -8.87
C ARG A 57 -10.85 2.21 -9.93
N GLY A 58 -10.81 0.99 -10.45
CA GLY A 58 -9.79 0.52 -11.39
C GLY A 58 -8.51 0.02 -10.74
N ILE A 59 -8.46 -0.12 -9.40
CA ILE A 59 -7.29 -0.67 -8.71
C ILE A 59 -7.25 -2.18 -8.91
N THR A 60 -6.14 -2.68 -9.42
CA THR A 60 -5.91 -4.09 -9.75
C THR A 60 -4.77 -4.69 -8.92
N MET A 61 -4.61 -5.99 -9.03
CA MET A 61 -3.43 -6.73 -8.60
C MET A 61 -2.71 -7.23 -9.85
N CYS A 62 -1.39 -7.10 -9.92
CA CYS A 62 -0.64 -7.59 -11.07
C CYS A 62 -0.91 -9.08 -11.29
N GLU A 63 -0.90 -9.53 -12.54
CA GLU A 63 -1.37 -10.86 -12.93
C GLU A 63 -0.52 -11.98 -12.32
N GLU A 64 0.78 -11.76 -12.21
CA GLU A 64 1.70 -12.70 -11.57
C GLU A 64 1.26 -13.01 -10.13
N TRP A 65 0.98 -11.99 -9.33
CA TRP A 65 0.54 -12.17 -7.94
C TRP A 65 -0.90 -12.64 -7.84
N ALA A 66 -1.74 -12.27 -8.79
CA ALA A 66 -3.12 -12.70 -8.81
C ALA A 66 -3.26 -14.20 -9.11
N SER A 67 -2.31 -14.78 -9.84
CA SER A 67 -2.26 -16.21 -10.20
C SER A 67 -1.48 -17.06 -9.20
N SER A 68 -0.44 -16.51 -8.53
CA SER A 68 0.44 -17.25 -7.62
C SER A 68 0.61 -16.55 -6.27
N PHE A 69 0.27 -17.27 -5.20
CA PHE A 69 0.55 -16.84 -3.83
C PHE A 69 2.05 -16.83 -3.54
N GLU A 70 2.78 -17.81 -4.08
CA GLU A 70 4.23 -17.92 -3.93
C GLU A 70 4.94 -16.70 -4.51
N ALA A 71 4.56 -16.27 -5.72
CA ALA A 71 5.10 -15.05 -6.33
C ALA A 71 4.80 -13.82 -5.48
N PHE A 72 3.56 -13.72 -4.97
CA PHE A 72 3.17 -12.63 -4.08
C PHE A 72 4.03 -12.60 -2.81
N VAL A 73 4.13 -13.70 -2.07
CA VAL A 73 4.87 -13.72 -0.80
C VAL A 73 6.38 -13.59 -0.99
N SER A 74 6.90 -14.08 -2.12
CA SER A 74 8.32 -13.90 -2.47
C SER A 74 8.66 -12.42 -2.69
N ALA A 75 7.74 -11.65 -3.29
CA ALA A 75 7.93 -10.24 -3.56
C ALA A 75 7.74 -9.35 -2.33
N VAL A 76 6.69 -9.60 -1.52
CA VAL A 76 6.35 -8.73 -0.38
C VAL A 76 6.99 -9.17 0.94
N GLY A 77 7.49 -10.40 1.01
CA GLY A 77 8.03 -10.99 2.23
C GLY A 77 6.97 -11.34 3.27
N ARG A 78 7.43 -11.79 4.44
CA ARG A 78 6.58 -12.07 5.60
C ARG A 78 6.33 -10.80 6.41
N ALA A 79 5.19 -10.73 7.08
CA ALA A 79 4.88 -9.63 8.00
C ALA A 79 5.92 -9.60 9.13
N PRO A 80 6.61 -8.45 9.38
CA PRO A 80 7.62 -8.36 10.43
C PRO A 80 7.07 -8.62 11.83
N SER A 81 5.78 -8.34 12.06
CA SER A 81 5.08 -8.67 13.30
C SER A 81 3.57 -8.81 13.07
N PRO A 82 2.82 -9.34 14.06
CA PRO A 82 1.35 -9.44 13.97
C PRO A 82 0.65 -8.08 13.79
N THR A 83 1.24 -6.99 14.21
CA THR A 83 0.65 -5.64 14.13
C THR A 83 0.84 -4.97 12.77
N HIS A 84 1.85 -5.39 11.97
CA HIS A 84 2.06 -4.82 10.64
C HIS A 84 0.93 -5.20 9.68
N SER A 85 0.51 -4.30 8.85
CA SER A 85 -0.47 -4.53 7.76
C SER A 85 0.18 -4.25 6.42
N LEU A 86 -0.22 -4.97 5.39
CA LEU A 86 0.26 -4.68 4.04
C LEU A 86 -0.44 -3.40 3.53
N ASP A 87 0.36 -2.44 3.11
CA ASP A 87 -0.04 -1.11 2.72
C ASP A 87 0.48 -0.79 1.31
N ARG A 88 -0.27 -0.02 0.53
CA ARG A 88 0.21 0.53 -0.75
C ARG A 88 0.88 1.86 -0.48
N ILE A 89 2.08 2.05 -1.01
CA ILE A 89 2.84 3.30 -0.88
C ILE A 89 2.05 4.43 -1.54
N ASP A 90 1.67 4.25 -2.82
CA ASP A 90 0.67 5.08 -3.48
C ASP A 90 -0.73 4.44 -3.36
N ASN A 91 -1.63 5.09 -2.64
CA ASN A 91 -3.00 4.65 -2.43
C ASN A 91 -3.87 4.67 -3.71
N ASN A 92 -3.43 5.33 -4.77
CA ASN A 92 -4.10 5.35 -6.07
C ASN A 92 -3.50 4.34 -7.06
N GLY A 93 -2.29 3.84 -6.79
CA GLY A 93 -1.61 2.82 -7.57
C GLY A 93 -2.16 1.41 -7.33
N ASN A 94 -1.71 0.45 -8.13
CA ASN A 94 -2.09 -0.94 -8.10
C ASN A 94 -1.34 -1.73 -7.02
N TYR A 95 -1.75 -2.99 -6.81
CA TYR A 95 -0.97 -3.99 -6.07
C TYR A 95 0.06 -4.60 -7.02
N GLU A 96 1.23 -4.01 -7.05
CA GLU A 96 2.31 -4.31 -8.00
C GLU A 96 3.68 -4.14 -7.34
N PRO A 97 4.75 -4.71 -7.92
CA PRO A 97 6.11 -4.53 -7.41
C PRO A 97 6.47 -3.05 -7.24
N GLY A 98 7.11 -2.72 -6.12
CA GLY A 98 7.51 -1.35 -5.78
C GLY A 98 6.42 -0.51 -5.09
N ASN A 99 5.14 -0.91 -5.15
CA ASN A 99 4.05 -0.15 -4.52
C ASN A 99 3.53 -0.75 -3.20
N LEU A 100 4.19 -1.78 -2.65
CA LEU A 100 3.74 -2.43 -1.40
C LEU A 100 4.82 -2.37 -0.32
N ARG A 101 4.35 -2.27 0.92
CA ARG A 101 5.17 -2.39 2.13
C ARG A 101 4.38 -2.97 3.29
N TRP A 102 5.05 -3.63 4.22
CA TRP A 102 4.49 -3.90 5.53
C TRP A 102 4.60 -2.64 6.39
N ALA A 103 3.48 -2.09 6.82
CA ALA A 103 3.41 -0.84 7.57
C ALA A 103 2.88 -1.06 8.99
N THR A 104 3.44 -0.30 9.94
CA THR A 104 2.88 -0.18 11.29
C THR A 104 1.54 0.57 11.26
N PRO A 105 0.69 0.46 12.29
CA PRO A 105 -0.55 1.24 12.38
C PRO A 105 -0.30 2.76 12.26
N ALA A 106 0.80 3.27 12.82
CA ALA A 106 1.17 4.69 12.72
C ALA A 106 1.49 5.09 11.27
N GLN A 107 2.29 4.27 10.55
CA GLN A 107 2.59 4.52 9.13
C GLN A 107 1.33 4.45 8.28
N GLN A 108 0.47 3.48 8.53
CA GLN A 108 -0.79 3.31 7.77
C GLN A 108 -1.76 4.48 8.00
N SER A 109 -1.86 5.00 9.24
CA SER A 109 -2.69 6.18 9.53
C SER A 109 -2.17 7.45 8.85
N ARG A 110 -0.88 7.56 8.60
CA ARG A 110 -0.25 8.66 7.85
C ARG A 110 -0.41 8.49 6.34
N ASN A 111 -0.52 7.26 5.83
CA ASN A 111 -0.66 6.96 4.41
C ASN A 111 -2.14 6.90 3.98
N THR A 112 -2.85 8.02 4.06
CA THR A 112 -4.23 8.13 3.59
C THR A 112 -4.29 8.77 2.20
N ARG A 113 -5.42 8.64 1.50
CA ARG A 113 -5.63 9.32 0.19
C ARG A 113 -5.54 10.85 0.25
N ARG A 114 -5.66 11.43 1.45
CA ARG A 114 -5.52 12.88 1.69
C ARG A 114 -4.09 13.27 2.05
N THR A 115 -3.21 12.29 2.23
CA THR A 115 -1.81 12.53 2.55
C THR A 115 -1.11 13.13 1.33
N ILE A 116 -0.47 14.26 1.53
CA ILE A 116 0.38 14.85 0.51
C ILE A 116 1.65 13.98 0.42
N MET A 117 1.94 13.48 -0.79
CA MET A 117 3.14 12.70 -1.07
C MET A 117 4.18 13.60 -1.74
N LEU A 118 5.43 13.48 -1.34
CA LEU A 118 6.58 14.15 -1.95
C LEU A 118 7.62 13.08 -2.30
N ASN A 119 7.90 12.90 -3.58
CA ASN A 119 8.84 11.88 -4.08
C ASN A 119 8.56 10.46 -3.53
N GLY A 120 7.28 10.07 -3.44
CA GLY A 120 6.87 8.76 -2.93
C GLY A 120 6.92 8.61 -1.40
N VAL A 121 7.24 9.69 -0.65
CA VAL A 121 7.27 9.72 0.82
C VAL A 121 6.12 10.59 1.33
N PRO A 122 5.39 10.18 2.39
CA PRO A 122 4.44 11.06 3.05
C PRO A 122 5.09 12.38 3.47
N LEU A 123 4.44 13.50 3.17
CA LEU A 123 4.98 14.83 3.47
C LEU A 123 5.33 15.01 4.95
N VAL A 124 4.60 14.36 5.85
CA VAL A 124 4.89 14.41 7.29
C VAL A 124 6.25 13.77 7.60
N ASP A 125 6.54 12.61 7.01
CA ASP A 125 7.80 11.88 7.22
C ASP A 125 8.97 12.66 6.59
N TYR A 126 8.75 13.25 5.41
CA TYR A 126 9.70 14.16 4.77
C TYR A 126 10.01 15.36 5.66
N CYS A 127 8.99 16.02 6.20
CA CYS A 127 9.18 17.17 7.08
C CYS A 127 9.89 16.81 8.39
N GLU A 128 9.61 15.66 8.99
CA GLU A 128 10.31 15.15 10.17
C GLU A 128 11.80 14.93 9.87
N ALA A 129 12.14 14.29 8.75
CA ALA A 129 13.52 14.02 8.33
C ALA A 129 14.31 15.32 8.08
N GLU A 130 13.66 16.31 7.46
CA GLU A 130 14.29 17.60 7.11
C GLU A 130 14.21 18.66 8.23
N GLY A 131 13.57 18.36 9.35
CA GLY A 131 13.35 19.31 10.44
C GLY A 131 12.46 20.48 10.04
N LEU A 132 11.46 20.23 9.19
CA LEU A 132 10.52 21.22 8.69
C LEU A 132 9.18 21.14 9.43
N SER A 133 8.46 22.26 9.52
CA SER A 133 7.09 22.27 10.02
C SER A 133 6.13 21.74 8.96
N TYR A 134 5.54 20.57 9.20
CA TYR A 134 4.50 19.99 8.33
C TYR A 134 3.37 20.99 8.05
N GLY A 135 2.88 21.69 9.06
CA GLY A 135 1.81 22.68 8.93
C GLY A 135 2.16 23.80 7.95
N ALA A 136 3.39 24.34 8.07
CA ALA A 136 3.86 25.40 7.18
C ALA A 136 4.02 24.91 5.74
N VAL A 137 4.69 23.76 5.54
CA VAL A 137 4.93 23.20 4.20
C VAL A 137 3.62 22.79 3.54
N SER A 138 2.73 22.09 4.23
CA SER A 138 1.44 21.66 3.67
C SER A 138 0.54 22.84 3.29
N ALA A 139 0.55 23.92 4.07
CA ALA A 139 -0.17 25.14 3.75
C ALA A 139 0.36 25.81 2.47
N ARG A 140 1.68 25.85 2.28
CA ARG A 140 2.35 26.37 1.09
C ARG A 140 1.97 25.57 -0.15
N ILE A 141 2.09 24.22 -0.09
CA ILE A 141 1.71 23.33 -1.20
C ILE A 141 0.23 23.48 -1.56
N ARG A 142 -0.67 23.58 -0.59
CA ARG A 142 -2.11 23.78 -0.84
C ARG A 142 -2.45 25.11 -1.50
N ARG A 143 -1.61 26.13 -1.35
CA ARG A 143 -1.73 27.42 -2.06
C ARG A 143 -1.20 27.36 -3.49
N GLY A 144 -0.56 26.26 -3.87
CA GLY A 144 0.05 26.09 -5.19
C GLY A 144 1.49 26.62 -5.30
N ASP A 145 2.15 26.85 -4.16
CA ASP A 145 3.54 27.31 -4.17
C ASP A 145 4.45 26.21 -4.74
N PRO A 146 5.47 26.53 -5.56
CA PRO A 146 6.40 25.56 -6.10
C PRO A 146 7.03 24.71 -4.98
N ILE A 147 7.16 23.40 -5.19
CA ILE A 147 7.62 22.45 -4.16
C ILE A 147 8.98 22.86 -3.59
N ALA A 148 9.93 23.25 -4.44
CA ALA A 148 11.25 23.71 -4.02
C ALA A 148 11.18 24.91 -3.04
N ILE A 149 10.24 25.82 -3.25
CA ILE A 149 10.00 26.95 -2.36
C ILE A 149 9.21 26.51 -1.13
N ALA A 150 8.18 25.67 -1.31
CA ALA A 150 7.34 25.21 -0.21
C ALA A 150 8.13 24.43 0.85
N THR A 151 9.14 23.65 0.45
CA THR A 151 10.03 22.86 1.33
C THR A 151 11.28 23.61 1.79
N SER A 152 11.44 24.86 1.41
CA SER A 152 12.60 25.68 1.83
C SER A 152 12.55 26.02 3.33
N LYS A 153 13.73 26.05 3.97
CA LYS A 153 13.91 26.49 5.38
C LYS A 153 13.86 28.00 5.56
N LEU A 154 13.31 28.72 4.60
CA LEU A 154 13.30 30.19 4.60
C LEU A 154 12.35 30.75 5.66
N SER A 155 12.77 31.84 6.30
CA SER A 155 11.89 32.63 7.15
C SER A 155 10.73 33.23 6.35
N GLY A 156 9.62 33.55 7.02
CA GLY A 156 8.42 34.05 6.34
C GLY A 156 8.65 35.30 5.44
N GLY A 157 9.64 36.14 5.78
CA GLY A 157 10.03 37.31 5.00
C GLY A 157 10.77 36.94 3.70
N ALA A 158 11.81 36.12 3.81
CA ALA A 158 12.58 35.63 2.65
C ALA A 158 11.72 34.79 1.72
N TYR A 159 10.81 33.98 2.27
CA TYR A 159 9.84 33.20 1.52
C TYR A 159 8.92 34.07 0.65
N ARG A 160 8.33 35.14 1.22
CA ARG A 160 7.47 36.07 0.47
C ARG A 160 8.23 36.83 -0.63
N LYS A 161 9.49 37.12 -0.42
CA LYS A 161 10.35 37.78 -1.43
C LYS A 161 10.54 36.87 -2.65
N LEU A 162 10.90 35.61 -2.44
CA LEU A 162 11.06 34.63 -3.54
C LEU A 162 9.79 34.40 -4.36
N LEU A 163 8.62 34.35 -3.71
CA LEU A 163 7.35 34.21 -4.43
C LEU A 163 7.06 35.40 -5.35
N LYS A 164 7.42 36.62 -4.94
CA LYS A 164 7.25 37.82 -5.76
C LYS A 164 8.20 37.87 -6.96
N GLU A 165 9.44 37.43 -6.76
CA GLU A 165 10.47 37.40 -7.82
C GLU A 165 10.18 36.30 -8.84
N GLY A 166 9.62 35.16 -8.45
CA GLY A 166 9.21 34.07 -9.37
C GLY A 166 7.95 34.36 -10.21
N SER A 167 7.13 35.31 -9.76
CA SER A 167 5.90 35.73 -10.51
C SER A 167 6.13 36.84 -11.54
N SER A 168 7.38 37.34 -11.68
CA SER A 168 7.71 38.46 -12.56
C SER A 168 8.31 38.06 -13.89
N HIS A 169 8.24 36.76 -14.27
CA HIS A 169 8.86 36.23 -15.50
C HIS A 169 7.86 35.51 -16.41
N ASP A 170 6.58 35.91 -16.43
CA ASP A 170 5.60 35.52 -17.44
C ASP A 170 5.17 36.76 -18.27
#